data_7bdf7774074dce881ad7dce21f5eccff
#
_entry.id   7bdf7774074dce881ad7dce21f5eccff
#
_cell.length_a   1.000
_cell.length_b   1.000
_cell.length_c   1.000
_cell.angle_alpha   90.00
_cell.angle_beta   90.00
_cell.angle_gamma   90.00
#
_symmetry.space_group_name_H-M   'P 1'
#
loop_
_entity.id
_entity.type
_entity.pdbx_description
1 polymer ?
#
loop_
_entity_poly.entity_id
_entity_poly.type
_entity_poly.pdbx_seq_one_letter_code
_entity_poly.pdbx_strand_id
1 'polypeptide(L)'
;MKLNPICLAALSLFCLCSRGFSDERPHIVLVMADDHGYGDTGYTGHPFVQTPHLDAMAETGVVFNRFYASAPVCSPTRASFMTGRHPFRANVPNHGHYMRPHETTMAEALKGAGYVTGHFGKWHIGSVQPDSPTNPGGAGFDEWLSGLNFFDNDPYLSRNGHYEQIKGPGTVISMDATIDFLTRHHNGDHPMFTVTWFPSPHDPQEELPDLAQASKLYNDQDTKKPGYFREITLLDQQVGRLQQTLTDLGIRNNTLFLYCSDNGGLVPASSGGRAKKGSIYEGGLRVPAILQWPAKYQAKQVETPAFTADLYPTLIAIGRANVEHQPPLDGIDLADVISGKRNTRPGMGFWHGFRDGQGTWSDRIIKALMEAEMAGNPNPHPERILKNVNEFPKLENLDSRGHAAWNAWPWKLHRIEKQGQVKYELYHLIDDPMEANDLSQQDSPRVRKLATALEAWQQSVLKSWSGADYSK
;
A
#
# COMPACT_ATOMS: atom_id res chain seq x y z
N MET A 1 76.62 -30.80 -30.98
CA MET A 1 75.44 -30.09 -31.49
C MET A 1 74.18 -30.66 -30.83
N LYS A 2 73.62 -30.03 -29.87
CA LYS A 2 72.38 -30.44 -29.20
C LYS A 2 71.39 -29.29 -29.35
N LEU A 3 70.29 -29.55 -30.05
CA LEU A 3 69.16 -28.64 -30.21
C LEU A 3 68.32 -28.64 -28.97
N ASN A 4 68.01 -27.46 -28.41
CA ASN A 4 67.06 -27.27 -27.34
C ASN A 4 65.64 -27.19 -27.90
N PRO A 5 64.62 -27.81 -27.28
CA PRO A 5 63.23 -27.58 -27.63
C PRO A 5 62.67 -26.35 -26.91
N ILE A 6 62.05 -25.47 -27.67
CA ILE A 6 61.33 -24.30 -27.24
C ILE A 6 59.98 -24.76 -26.68
N CYS A 7 59.72 -24.52 -25.36
CA CYS A 7 58.43 -24.67 -24.75
C CYS A 7 57.51 -23.52 -25.18
N LEU A 8 56.48 -23.82 -25.97
CA LEU A 8 55.36 -22.92 -26.21
C LEU A 8 54.41 -23.01 -24.98
N ALA A 9 54.43 -21.98 -24.14
CA ALA A 9 53.43 -21.78 -23.14
C ALA A 9 52.20 -21.13 -23.76
N ALA A 10 51.13 -21.91 -23.89
CA ALA A 10 49.81 -21.40 -24.27
C ALA A 10 49.22 -20.57 -23.09
N LEU A 11 49.22 -19.26 -23.23
CA LEU A 11 48.49 -18.37 -22.33
C LEU A 11 47.01 -18.44 -22.68
N SER A 12 46.27 -19.25 -21.92
CA SER A 12 44.79 -19.23 -21.95
C SER A 12 44.32 -17.91 -21.32
N LEU A 13 43.96 -16.95 -22.15
CA LEU A 13 43.32 -15.71 -21.74
C LEU A 13 41.88 -16.06 -21.29
N PHE A 14 41.67 -16.26 -19.98
CA PHE A 14 40.34 -16.25 -19.41
C PHE A 14 39.82 -14.82 -19.54
N CYS A 15 39.03 -14.59 -20.59
CA CYS A 15 38.17 -13.41 -20.70
C CYS A 15 37.11 -13.52 -19.61
N LEU A 16 37.43 -13.03 -18.41
CA LEU A 16 36.43 -12.62 -17.45
C LEU A 16 35.62 -11.51 -18.11
N CYS A 17 34.53 -11.88 -18.80
CA CYS A 17 33.46 -10.95 -19.05
C CYS A 17 32.97 -10.48 -17.67
N SER A 18 33.60 -9.43 -17.15
CA SER A 18 32.93 -8.57 -16.20
C SER A 18 31.65 -8.12 -16.94
N ARG A 19 30.53 -8.79 -16.68
CA ARG A 19 29.21 -8.16 -16.84
C ARG A 19 29.34 -6.90 -16.00
N GLY A 20 29.63 -5.79 -16.66
CA GLY A 20 29.49 -4.49 -16.03
C GLY A 20 28.11 -4.54 -15.39
N PHE A 21 27.99 -4.07 -14.15
CA PHE A 21 26.68 -3.80 -13.56
C PHE A 21 26.03 -2.81 -14.52
N SER A 22 25.33 -3.35 -15.52
CA SER A 22 24.39 -2.55 -16.28
C SER A 22 23.46 -2.00 -15.22
N ASP A 23 23.10 -0.78 -15.38
CA ASP A 23 22.15 -0.02 -14.58
C ASP A 23 20.76 -0.68 -14.69
N GLU A 24 20.66 -1.93 -14.24
CA GLU A 24 19.46 -2.76 -14.33
C GLU A 24 18.47 -2.25 -13.30
N ARG A 25 17.33 -1.85 -13.81
CA ARG A 25 16.20 -1.46 -12.97
C ARG A 25 15.79 -2.65 -12.11
N PRO A 26 15.49 -2.44 -10.81
CA PRO A 26 15.12 -3.55 -9.93
C PRO A 26 13.76 -4.13 -10.30
N HIS A 27 13.52 -5.38 -9.94
CA HIS A 27 12.16 -5.84 -9.71
C HIS A 27 11.57 -5.09 -8.52
N ILE A 28 10.28 -4.81 -8.57
CA ILE A 28 9.56 -4.09 -7.52
C ILE A 28 8.41 -4.98 -7.03
N VAL A 29 8.44 -5.34 -5.77
CA VAL A 29 7.45 -6.20 -5.12
C VAL A 29 6.87 -5.47 -3.92
N LEU A 30 5.59 -5.13 -3.98
CA LEU A 30 4.88 -4.40 -2.94
C LEU A 30 3.84 -5.31 -2.30
N VAL A 31 3.92 -5.49 -0.99
CA VAL A 31 2.97 -6.26 -0.20
C VAL A 31 2.31 -5.34 0.82
N MET A 32 0.99 -5.32 0.86
CA MET A 32 0.21 -4.50 1.79
C MET A 32 -0.86 -5.33 2.47
N ALA A 33 -0.84 -5.29 3.81
CA ALA A 33 -1.88 -5.87 4.65
C ALA A 33 -3.13 -4.97 4.71
N ASP A 34 -4.25 -5.53 5.14
CA ASP A 34 -5.53 -4.86 5.35
C ASP A 34 -5.84 -4.80 6.84
N ASP A 35 -5.73 -3.60 7.45
CA ASP A 35 -5.96 -3.37 8.88
C ASP A 35 -4.82 -3.83 9.83
N HIS A 36 -3.56 -3.86 9.40
CA HIS A 36 -2.44 -4.22 10.26
C HIS A 36 -1.87 -2.99 10.98
N GLY A 37 -2.05 -2.91 12.29
CA GLY A 37 -1.58 -1.79 13.12
C GLY A 37 -0.07 -1.75 13.30
N TYR A 38 0.50 -0.56 13.53
CA TYR A 38 1.94 -0.39 13.73
C TYR A 38 2.51 -1.27 14.84
N GLY A 39 1.82 -1.37 15.98
CA GLY A 39 2.26 -2.15 17.13
C GLY A 39 1.90 -3.64 17.07
N ASP A 40 1.32 -4.12 15.98
CA ASP A 40 0.87 -5.51 15.85
C ASP A 40 1.96 -6.42 15.23
N THR A 41 3.24 -6.15 15.51
CA THR A 41 4.39 -6.96 15.07
C THR A 41 5.38 -7.22 16.19
N GLY A 42 6.17 -8.30 16.11
CA GLY A 42 7.21 -8.64 17.09
C GLY A 42 8.29 -7.57 17.14
N TYR A 43 8.78 -7.08 15.99
CA TYR A 43 9.84 -6.06 15.95
C TYR A 43 9.43 -4.69 16.54
N THR A 44 8.13 -4.41 16.68
CA THR A 44 7.63 -3.24 17.39
C THR A 44 7.35 -3.48 18.86
N GLY A 45 7.57 -4.73 19.35
CA GLY A 45 7.47 -5.10 20.75
C GLY A 45 6.10 -5.62 21.18
N HIS A 46 5.27 -6.15 20.27
CA HIS A 46 4.00 -6.76 20.65
C HIS A 46 4.24 -7.97 21.57
N PRO A 47 3.51 -8.11 22.72
CA PRO A 47 3.86 -9.07 23.75
C PRO A 47 3.67 -10.54 23.36
N PHE A 48 2.86 -10.87 22.36
CA PHE A 48 2.55 -12.25 22.01
C PHE A 48 2.35 -12.55 20.52
N VAL A 49 2.15 -11.55 19.64
CA VAL A 49 2.00 -11.80 18.20
C VAL A 49 3.29 -12.39 17.63
N GLN A 50 3.15 -13.38 16.76
CA GLN A 50 4.28 -14.06 16.14
C GLN A 50 4.43 -13.62 14.68
N THR A 51 5.47 -12.82 14.42
CA THR A 51 5.80 -12.31 13.09
C THR A 51 7.29 -12.50 12.76
N PRO A 52 7.83 -13.75 12.86
CA PRO A 52 9.27 -13.98 12.74
C PRO A 52 9.86 -13.57 11.38
N HIS A 53 9.07 -13.60 10.29
CA HIS A 53 9.54 -13.23 8.96
C HIS A 53 9.59 -11.70 8.79
N LEU A 54 8.60 -10.96 9.31
CA LEU A 54 8.64 -9.50 9.36
C LEU A 54 9.71 -9.00 10.31
N ASP A 55 9.95 -9.69 11.43
CA ASP A 55 11.01 -9.37 12.39
C ASP A 55 12.39 -9.53 11.73
N ALA A 56 12.64 -10.65 11.03
CA ALA A 56 13.86 -10.85 10.25
C ALA A 56 14.00 -9.86 9.08
N MET A 57 12.87 -9.45 8.48
CA MET A 57 12.86 -8.41 7.46
C MET A 57 13.27 -7.06 8.06
N ALA A 58 12.83 -6.73 9.27
CA ALA A 58 13.19 -5.50 9.97
C ALA A 58 14.67 -5.48 10.39
N GLU A 59 15.25 -6.62 10.78
CA GLU A 59 16.68 -6.74 11.11
C GLU A 59 17.60 -6.45 9.92
N THR A 60 17.16 -6.76 8.71
CA THR A 60 17.98 -6.69 7.49
C THR A 60 17.57 -5.59 6.51
N GLY A 61 16.47 -4.91 6.77
CA GLY A 61 15.87 -3.89 5.91
C GLY A 61 15.93 -2.48 6.47
N VAL A 62 15.33 -1.58 5.74
CA VAL A 62 15.06 -0.19 6.14
C VAL A 62 13.69 -0.18 6.84
N VAL A 63 13.68 0.09 8.14
CA VAL A 63 12.45 0.23 8.94
C VAL A 63 12.07 1.69 9.03
N PHE A 64 10.85 2.01 8.65
CA PHE A 64 10.28 3.35 8.83
C PHE A 64 9.53 3.39 10.16
N ASN A 65 10.10 4.03 11.16
CA ASN A 65 9.47 4.16 12.48
C ASN A 65 8.21 5.03 12.47
N ARG A 66 8.05 5.85 11.42
CA ARG A 66 6.93 6.77 11.24
C ARG A 66 6.41 6.72 9.81
N PHE A 67 5.84 5.58 9.46
CA PHE A 67 5.15 5.41 8.18
C PHE A 67 3.64 5.52 8.38
N TYR A 68 2.99 6.29 7.52
CA TYR A 68 1.57 6.57 7.62
C TYR A 68 0.79 6.09 6.40
N ALA A 69 -0.37 5.54 6.64
CA ALA A 69 -1.39 5.41 5.60
C ALA A 69 -1.93 6.81 5.24
N SER A 70 -2.21 7.06 3.98
CA SER A 70 -2.72 8.38 3.52
C SER A 70 -4.15 8.66 3.98
N ALA A 71 -4.86 7.64 4.44
CA ALA A 71 -6.20 7.73 5.03
C ALA A 71 -6.39 6.65 6.10
N PRO A 72 -7.34 6.81 7.03
CA PRO A 72 -7.56 5.84 8.10
C PRO A 72 -8.41 4.64 7.68
N VAL A 73 -8.67 4.47 6.38
CA VAL A 73 -9.50 3.40 5.78
C VAL A 73 -8.97 2.95 4.42
N CYS A 74 -9.30 1.72 4.04
CA CYS A 74 -8.66 0.95 2.96
C CYS A 74 -8.69 1.61 1.56
N SER A 75 -9.88 1.75 0.92
CA SER A 75 -9.95 2.26 -0.48
C SER A 75 -9.22 3.59 -0.66
N PRO A 76 -9.43 4.61 0.20
CA PRO A 76 -8.73 5.88 0.09
C PRO A 76 -7.21 5.73 0.10
N THR A 77 -6.66 4.96 1.04
CA THR A 77 -5.20 4.74 1.07
C THR A 77 -4.71 4.02 -0.18
N ARG A 78 -5.44 3.02 -0.68
CA ARG A 78 -5.07 2.27 -1.89
C ARG A 78 -5.05 3.17 -3.12
N ALA A 79 -5.99 4.11 -3.26
CA ALA A 79 -5.97 5.11 -4.32
C ALA A 79 -4.75 6.04 -4.20
N SER A 80 -4.46 6.52 -3.00
CA SER A 80 -3.28 7.35 -2.75
C SER A 80 -1.96 6.61 -3.01
N PHE A 81 -1.88 5.35 -2.63
CA PHE A 81 -0.75 4.47 -2.91
C PHE A 81 -0.46 4.37 -4.41
N MET A 82 -1.51 4.18 -5.23
CA MET A 82 -1.38 4.02 -6.68
C MET A 82 -1.06 5.33 -7.42
N THR A 83 -1.39 6.49 -6.85
CA THR A 83 -1.35 7.78 -7.55
C THR A 83 -0.39 8.81 -6.95
N GLY A 84 0.11 8.60 -5.71
CA GLY A 84 0.91 9.59 -4.99
C GLY A 84 0.14 10.83 -4.54
N ARG A 85 -1.20 10.79 -4.58
CA ARG A 85 -2.09 11.92 -4.35
C ARG A 85 -3.06 11.63 -3.21
N HIS A 86 -3.51 12.69 -2.53
CA HIS A 86 -4.56 12.52 -1.52
C HIS A 86 -5.81 11.86 -2.13
N PRO A 87 -6.47 10.93 -1.43
CA PRO A 87 -7.56 10.12 -1.99
C PRO A 87 -8.71 10.92 -2.61
N PHE A 88 -9.04 12.09 -2.07
CA PHE A 88 -10.11 12.94 -2.61
C PHE A 88 -9.74 13.47 -4.01
N ARG A 89 -8.47 13.75 -4.28
CA ARG A 89 -8.02 14.15 -5.62
C ARG A 89 -8.33 13.07 -6.65
N ALA A 90 -8.12 11.80 -6.26
CA ALA A 90 -8.41 10.63 -7.09
C ALA A 90 -9.89 10.17 -7.05
N ASN A 91 -10.79 10.95 -6.43
CA ASN A 91 -12.23 10.66 -6.28
C ASN A 91 -12.57 9.46 -5.37
N VAL A 92 -11.71 9.11 -4.43
CA VAL A 92 -11.93 8.02 -3.46
C VAL A 92 -12.00 8.58 -2.03
N PRO A 93 -13.01 9.39 -1.68
CA PRO A 93 -13.11 10.05 -0.38
C PRO A 93 -13.40 9.08 0.77
N ASN A 94 -13.94 7.88 0.48
CA ASN A 94 -14.21 6.82 1.44
C ASN A 94 -14.30 5.46 0.71
N HIS A 95 -14.46 4.36 1.44
CA HIS A 95 -14.58 3.02 0.85
C HIS A 95 -15.78 2.90 -0.09
N GLY A 96 -15.63 2.07 -1.12
CA GLY A 96 -16.66 1.81 -2.12
C GLY A 96 -16.77 2.87 -3.24
N HIS A 97 -15.94 3.91 -3.23
CA HIS A 97 -15.79 4.83 -4.36
C HIS A 97 -14.70 4.32 -5.32
N TYR A 98 -14.84 4.61 -6.61
CA TYR A 98 -13.90 4.21 -7.64
C TYR A 98 -12.96 5.35 -8.02
N MET A 99 -11.70 5.02 -8.21
CA MET A 99 -10.68 5.94 -8.70
C MET A 99 -11.02 6.40 -10.13
N ARG A 100 -10.69 7.65 -10.44
CA ARG A 100 -10.89 8.16 -11.80
C ARG A 100 -9.90 7.52 -12.78
N PRO A 101 -10.36 7.13 -13.99
CA PRO A 101 -9.45 6.67 -15.06
C PRO A 101 -8.50 7.75 -15.58
N HIS A 102 -8.68 9.01 -15.20
CA HIS A 102 -7.80 10.13 -15.54
C HIS A 102 -6.51 10.17 -14.70
N GLU A 103 -6.47 9.41 -13.61
CA GLU A 103 -5.27 9.29 -12.77
C GLU A 103 -4.27 8.37 -13.46
N THR A 104 -3.04 8.83 -13.63
CA THR A 104 -1.94 7.94 -14.01
C THR A 104 -1.50 7.13 -12.80
N THR A 105 -1.71 5.84 -12.85
CA THR A 105 -1.32 4.94 -11.76
C THR A 105 0.16 4.61 -11.81
N MET A 106 0.68 4.12 -10.70
CA MET A 106 2.03 3.57 -10.61
C MET A 106 2.26 2.43 -11.61
N ALA A 107 1.25 1.58 -11.82
CA ALA A 107 1.34 0.46 -12.74
C ALA A 107 1.38 0.92 -14.20
N GLU A 108 0.56 1.88 -14.61
CA GLU A 108 0.62 2.46 -15.96
C GLU A 108 1.98 3.10 -16.24
N ALA A 109 2.50 3.88 -15.30
CA ALA A 109 3.79 4.53 -15.46
C ALA A 109 4.96 3.52 -15.57
N LEU A 110 4.99 2.51 -14.70
CA LEU A 110 6.02 1.47 -14.73
C LEU A 110 5.88 0.56 -15.96
N LYS A 111 4.66 0.21 -16.36
CA LYS A 111 4.41 -0.50 -17.62
C LYS A 111 4.92 0.29 -18.83
N GLY A 112 4.66 1.60 -18.87
CA GLY A 112 5.22 2.51 -19.89
C GLY A 112 6.74 2.56 -19.89
N ALA A 113 7.37 2.30 -18.75
CA ALA A 113 8.82 2.14 -18.62
C ALA A 113 9.30 0.71 -18.92
N GLY A 114 8.44 -0.21 -19.36
CA GLY A 114 8.79 -1.58 -19.79
C GLY A 114 8.81 -2.61 -18.66
N TYR A 115 8.13 -2.36 -17.54
CA TYR A 115 7.88 -3.41 -16.54
C TYR A 115 6.75 -4.33 -16.98
N VAL A 116 6.85 -5.62 -16.66
CA VAL A 116 5.71 -6.54 -16.64
C VAL A 116 5.02 -6.40 -15.30
N THR A 117 3.70 -6.24 -15.30
CA THR A 117 2.96 -5.74 -14.13
C THR A 117 1.89 -6.72 -13.67
N GLY A 118 1.78 -6.97 -12.36
CA GLY A 118 0.81 -7.91 -11.77
C GLY A 118 0.15 -7.37 -10.49
N HIS A 119 -1.19 -7.58 -10.34
CA HIS A 119 -1.95 -7.26 -9.14
C HIS A 119 -2.66 -8.49 -8.58
N PHE A 120 -2.46 -8.78 -7.28
CA PHE A 120 -3.00 -9.97 -6.64
C PHE A 120 -3.64 -9.62 -5.28
N GLY A 121 -4.92 -9.98 -5.11
CA GLY A 121 -5.66 -9.77 -3.88
C GLY A 121 -6.74 -8.69 -3.95
N LYS A 122 -6.95 -7.95 -2.86
CA LYS A 122 -8.03 -6.97 -2.72
C LYS A 122 -7.78 -5.71 -3.57
N TRP A 123 -8.65 -5.42 -4.57
CA TRP A 123 -8.52 -4.20 -5.39
C TRP A 123 -9.06 -2.95 -4.70
N HIS A 124 -10.35 -2.92 -4.46
CA HIS A 124 -11.11 -1.93 -3.67
C HIS A 124 -11.07 -0.46 -4.13
N ILE A 125 -10.49 -0.14 -5.28
CA ILE A 125 -10.45 1.23 -5.85
C ILE A 125 -11.10 1.32 -7.23
N GLY A 126 -11.75 0.25 -7.65
CA GLY A 126 -12.41 0.15 -8.95
C GLY A 126 -13.22 -1.12 -9.07
N SER A 127 -13.67 -1.41 -10.28
CA SER A 127 -14.31 -2.66 -10.67
C SER A 127 -13.29 -3.79 -10.82
N VAL A 128 -13.78 -5.03 -10.96
CA VAL A 128 -13.00 -6.19 -11.43
C VAL A 128 -13.63 -6.81 -12.66
N GLN A 129 -14.56 -6.08 -13.31
CA GLN A 129 -15.22 -6.49 -14.55
C GLN A 129 -14.33 -6.17 -15.75
N PRO A 130 -14.32 -7.00 -16.81
CA PRO A 130 -13.39 -6.85 -17.95
C PRO A 130 -13.54 -5.52 -18.68
N ASP A 131 -14.78 -5.02 -18.81
CA ASP A 131 -15.08 -3.80 -19.58
C ASP A 131 -14.93 -2.50 -18.75
N SER A 132 -14.48 -2.58 -17.51
CA SER A 132 -14.32 -1.39 -16.67
C SER A 132 -12.94 -0.75 -16.85
N PRO A 133 -12.88 0.58 -17.10
CA PRO A 133 -11.60 1.28 -17.16
C PRO A 133 -10.92 1.40 -15.78
N THR A 134 -11.60 1.00 -14.71
CA THR A 134 -11.08 1.06 -13.33
C THR A 134 -10.73 -0.32 -12.77
N ASN A 135 -10.76 -1.37 -13.59
CA ASN A 135 -10.25 -2.67 -13.19
C ASN A 135 -8.70 -2.65 -13.12
N PRO A 136 -8.06 -3.65 -12.54
CA PRO A 136 -6.59 -3.66 -12.48
C PRO A 136 -5.93 -3.55 -13.86
N GLY A 137 -6.50 -4.14 -14.91
CA GLY A 137 -6.00 -4.02 -16.29
C GLY A 137 -6.10 -2.60 -16.85
N GLY A 138 -7.23 -1.93 -16.62
CA GLY A 138 -7.42 -0.52 -16.95
C GLY A 138 -6.51 0.42 -16.16
N ALA A 139 -6.06 -0.02 -14.99
CA ALA A 139 -5.09 0.69 -14.15
C ALA A 139 -3.62 0.28 -14.44
N GLY A 140 -3.35 -0.42 -15.56
CA GLY A 140 -1.99 -0.69 -16.04
C GLY A 140 -1.39 -2.05 -15.67
N PHE A 141 -2.13 -2.95 -15.03
CA PHE A 141 -1.63 -4.30 -14.76
C PHE A 141 -1.86 -5.23 -15.94
N ASP A 142 -0.80 -5.97 -16.34
CA ASP A 142 -0.87 -6.96 -17.42
C ASP A 142 -1.64 -8.21 -16.99
N GLU A 143 -1.45 -8.61 -15.74
CA GLU A 143 -2.12 -9.77 -15.16
C GLU A 143 -2.70 -9.43 -13.78
N TRP A 144 -3.87 -9.98 -13.46
CA TRP A 144 -4.42 -9.86 -12.12
C TRP A 144 -5.26 -11.05 -11.68
N LEU A 145 -5.29 -11.26 -10.36
CA LEU A 145 -6.25 -12.09 -9.66
C LEU A 145 -6.78 -11.28 -8.48
N SER A 146 -7.99 -10.73 -8.60
CA SER A 146 -8.43 -9.66 -7.70
C SER A 146 -9.86 -9.81 -7.23
N GLY A 147 -10.05 -9.51 -5.93
CA GLY A 147 -11.37 -9.31 -5.33
C GLY A 147 -11.80 -7.85 -5.40
N LEU A 148 -13.09 -7.62 -5.50
CA LEU A 148 -13.66 -6.27 -5.58
C LEU A 148 -13.48 -5.48 -4.26
N ASN A 149 -13.46 -6.17 -3.12
CA ASN A 149 -13.22 -5.68 -1.77
C ASN A 149 -12.62 -6.82 -0.93
N PHE A 150 -12.78 -6.77 0.40
CA PHE A 150 -12.43 -7.85 1.33
C PHE A 150 -13.04 -9.18 0.89
N PHE A 151 -12.27 -10.22 1.05
CA PHE A 151 -12.65 -11.64 0.91
C PHE A 151 -11.85 -12.44 1.94
N ASP A 152 -12.35 -13.60 2.34
CA ASP A 152 -11.71 -14.45 3.35
C ASP A 152 -11.34 -15.82 2.74
N ASN A 153 -12.04 -16.87 3.12
CA ASN A 153 -11.77 -18.24 2.67
C ASN A 153 -12.63 -18.60 1.47
N ASP A 154 -12.09 -19.47 0.59
CA ASP A 154 -12.79 -19.94 -0.61
C ASP A 154 -13.36 -18.82 -1.50
N PRO A 155 -12.60 -17.72 -1.73
CA PRO A 155 -13.13 -16.51 -2.33
C PRO A 155 -13.56 -16.68 -3.79
N TYR A 156 -14.49 -15.80 -4.19
CA TYR A 156 -14.77 -15.54 -5.60
C TYR A 156 -13.90 -14.37 -6.08
N LEU A 157 -13.08 -14.60 -7.09
CA LEU A 157 -12.12 -13.62 -7.62
C LEU A 157 -12.28 -13.44 -9.13
N SER A 158 -11.73 -12.36 -9.66
CA SER A 158 -11.61 -12.10 -11.08
C SER A 158 -10.17 -12.29 -11.52
N ARG A 159 -9.93 -13.21 -12.45
CA ARG A 159 -8.65 -13.41 -13.13
C ARG A 159 -8.72 -12.77 -14.51
N ASN A 160 -8.09 -11.63 -14.68
CA ASN A 160 -8.08 -10.89 -15.95
C ASN A 160 -9.49 -10.67 -16.54
N GLY A 161 -10.50 -10.48 -15.69
CA GLY A 161 -11.89 -10.26 -16.09
C GLY A 161 -12.76 -11.52 -16.14
N HIS A 162 -12.21 -12.72 -15.98
CA HIS A 162 -12.96 -13.98 -15.84
C HIS A 162 -13.14 -14.33 -14.36
N TYR A 163 -14.29 -14.87 -14.00
CA TYR A 163 -14.65 -15.11 -12.60
C TYR A 163 -14.46 -16.55 -12.20
N GLU A 164 -13.86 -16.79 -11.05
CA GLU A 164 -13.62 -18.12 -10.51
C GLU A 164 -13.76 -18.16 -8.99
N GLN A 165 -14.10 -19.33 -8.43
CA GLN A 165 -13.99 -19.61 -7.01
C GLN A 165 -12.73 -20.42 -6.75
N ILE A 166 -11.87 -19.98 -5.85
CA ILE A 166 -10.63 -20.69 -5.49
C ILE A 166 -10.74 -21.14 -4.03
N LYS A 167 -10.37 -22.41 -3.76
CA LYS A 167 -10.41 -22.99 -2.43
C LYS A 167 -9.18 -22.62 -1.61
N GLY A 168 -9.39 -22.28 -0.34
CA GLY A 168 -8.36 -21.96 0.63
C GLY A 168 -8.39 -20.54 1.16
N PRO A 169 -7.44 -20.16 2.02
CA PRO A 169 -7.36 -18.82 2.60
C PRO A 169 -7.00 -17.76 1.54
N GLY A 170 -7.74 -16.66 1.54
CA GLY A 170 -7.55 -15.58 0.56
C GLY A 170 -6.13 -14.98 0.55
N THR A 171 -5.49 -14.91 1.71
CA THR A 171 -4.10 -14.45 1.86
C THR A 171 -3.10 -15.40 1.19
N VAL A 172 -3.30 -16.72 1.33
CA VAL A 172 -2.48 -17.75 0.67
C VAL A 172 -2.69 -17.68 -0.84
N ILE A 173 -3.94 -17.63 -1.29
CA ILE A 173 -4.30 -17.54 -2.73
C ILE A 173 -3.65 -16.31 -3.38
N SER A 174 -3.69 -15.15 -2.71
CA SER A 174 -3.08 -13.92 -3.22
C SER A 174 -1.55 -14.07 -3.35
N MET A 175 -0.90 -14.71 -2.38
CA MET A 175 0.54 -14.96 -2.43
C MET A 175 0.91 -16.02 -3.47
N ASP A 176 0.12 -17.08 -3.61
CA ASP A 176 0.35 -18.12 -4.64
C ASP A 176 0.32 -17.51 -6.05
N ALA A 177 -0.64 -16.62 -6.32
CA ALA A 177 -0.72 -15.92 -7.60
C ALA A 177 0.48 -14.98 -7.82
N THR A 178 0.96 -14.31 -6.76
CA THR A 178 2.18 -13.47 -6.80
C THR A 178 3.41 -14.32 -7.12
N ILE A 179 3.58 -15.44 -6.44
CA ILE A 179 4.73 -16.35 -6.62
C ILE A 179 4.70 -16.96 -8.03
N ASP A 180 3.53 -17.38 -8.52
CA ASP A 180 3.36 -17.90 -9.88
C ASP A 180 3.79 -16.86 -10.93
N PHE A 181 3.31 -15.61 -10.80
CA PHE A 181 3.70 -14.50 -11.67
C PHE A 181 5.23 -14.30 -11.68
N LEU A 182 5.84 -14.17 -10.49
CA LEU A 182 7.29 -14.00 -10.38
C LEU A 182 8.06 -15.16 -10.99
N THR A 183 7.60 -16.39 -10.78
CA THR A 183 8.23 -17.61 -11.32
C THR A 183 8.16 -17.67 -12.84
N ARG A 184 7.06 -17.23 -13.44
CA ARG A 184 6.92 -17.21 -14.91
C ARG A 184 7.73 -16.13 -15.59
N HIS A 185 7.94 -14.98 -14.92
CA HIS A 185 8.53 -13.79 -15.54
C HIS A 185 9.99 -13.49 -15.15
N HIS A 186 10.57 -14.16 -14.12
CA HIS A 186 11.89 -13.81 -13.57
C HIS A 186 13.06 -13.94 -14.56
N ASN A 187 12.95 -14.80 -15.57
CA ASN A 187 13.96 -15.01 -16.62
C ASN A 187 13.73 -14.15 -17.88
N GLY A 188 12.73 -13.26 -17.87
CA GLY A 188 12.45 -12.37 -18.99
C GLY A 188 13.42 -11.19 -19.07
N ASP A 189 13.40 -10.48 -20.20
CA ASP A 189 14.22 -9.30 -20.46
C ASP A 189 13.69 -8.02 -19.75
N HIS A 190 12.55 -8.12 -19.08
CA HIS A 190 11.86 -6.99 -18.46
C HIS A 190 11.84 -7.12 -16.94
N PRO A 191 12.03 -6.02 -16.20
CA PRO A 191 11.81 -6.04 -14.76
C PRO A 191 10.33 -6.24 -14.44
N MET A 192 10.04 -6.83 -13.28
CA MET A 192 8.69 -7.11 -12.81
C MET A 192 8.25 -6.06 -11.80
N PHE A 193 6.97 -5.67 -11.86
CA PHE A 193 6.28 -4.89 -10.85
C PHE A 193 5.07 -5.65 -10.35
N THR A 194 5.03 -6.02 -9.07
CA THR A 194 3.89 -6.69 -8.46
C THR A 194 3.34 -5.93 -7.28
N VAL A 195 2.02 -5.92 -7.18
CA VAL A 195 1.28 -5.41 -6.03
C VAL A 195 0.44 -6.54 -5.47
N THR A 196 0.76 -6.97 -4.25
CA THR A 196 0.00 -7.98 -3.50
C THR A 196 -0.72 -7.28 -2.35
N TRP A 197 -2.03 -7.16 -2.45
CA TRP A 197 -2.86 -6.57 -1.42
C TRP A 197 -3.65 -7.65 -0.70
N PHE A 198 -3.16 -8.06 0.46
CA PHE A 198 -3.82 -9.08 1.26
C PHE A 198 -5.21 -8.64 1.70
N PRO A 199 -6.16 -9.58 1.87
CA PRO A 199 -7.43 -9.33 2.54
C PRO A 199 -7.28 -9.33 4.07
N SER A 200 -6.22 -9.94 4.62
CA SER A 200 -5.96 -10.09 6.06
C SER A 200 -5.18 -8.92 6.65
N PRO A 201 -5.36 -8.66 7.96
CA PRO A 201 -6.23 -9.30 8.95
C PRO A 201 -7.61 -8.63 9.12
N HIS A 202 -8.24 -8.12 8.07
CA HIS A 202 -9.58 -7.47 8.11
C HIS A 202 -10.67 -8.37 8.72
N ASP A 203 -11.65 -7.78 9.43
CA ASP A 203 -12.83 -8.49 9.93
C ASP A 203 -13.83 -8.82 8.79
N PRO A 204 -14.58 -9.95 8.86
CA PRO A 204 -14.47 -11.05 9.81
C PRO A 204 -13.30 -11.98 9.48
N GLN A 205 -12.78 -12.69 10.50
CA GLN A 205 -11.78 -13.73 10.32
C GLN A 205 -12.48 -15.10 10.50
N GLU A 206 -12.60 -15.86 9.42
CA GLU A 206 -13.20 -17.20 9.45
C GLU A 206 -12.12 -18.26 9.74
N GLU A 207 -12.43 -19.21 10.63
CA GLU A 207 -11.53 -20.32 10.92
C GLU A 207 -11.64 -21.41 9.84
N LEU A 208 -10.51 -21.76 9.22
CA LEU A 208 -10.38 -23.00 8.48
C LEU A 208 -9.91 -24.13 9.44
N PRO A 209 -10.41 -25.36 9.29
CA PRO A 209 -10.00 -26.49 10.12
C PRO A 209 -8.49 -26.70 10.18
N ASP A 210 -7.79 -26.50 9.07
CA ASP A 210 -6.35 -26.66 8.95
C ASP A 210 -5.54 -25.56 9.67
N LEU A 211 -6.16 -24.42 9.96
CA LEU A 211 -5.57 -23.31 10.72
C LEU A 211 -5.89 -23.39 12.22
N ALA A 212 -6.64 -24.40 12.67
CA ALA A 212 -7.04 -24.56 14.07
C ALA A 212 -5.85 -24.68 15.04
N GLN A 213 -4.68 -25.12 14.57
CA GLN A 213 -3.46 -25.15 15.38
C GLN A 213 -2.89 -23.74 15.60
N ALA A 214 -2.93 -22.88 14.60
CA ALA A 214 -2.54 -21.47 14.73
C ALA A 214 -3.54 -20.70 15.61
N SER A 215 -4.84 -21.05 15.58
CA SER A 215 -5.86 -20.48 16.46
C SER A 215 -5.55 -20.69 17.93
N LYS A 216 -5.02 -21.87 18.30
CA LYS A 216 -4.67 -22.21 19.69
C LYS A 216 -3.59 -21.29 20.28
N LEU A 217 -2.70 -20.73 19.44
CA LEU A 217 -1.65 -19.81 19.89
C LEU A 217 -2.19 -18.56 20.58
N TYR A 218 -3.38 -18.13 20.22
CA TYR A 218 -3.96 -16.86 20.68
C TYR A 218 -5.22 -17.01 21.54
N ASN A 219 -5.79 -18.22 21.67
CA ASN A 219 -7.01 -18.45 22.48
C ASN A 219 -6.76 -18.24 23.98
N ASP A 220 -5.54 -18.51 24.45
CA ASP A 220 -5.15 -18.36 25.85
C ASP A 220 -4.56 -16.96 26.16
N GLN A 221 -4.48 -16.06 25.16
CA GLN A 221 -4.01 -14.71 25.35
C GLN A 221 -5.14 -13.77 25.80
N ASP A 222 -4.80 -12.75 26.59
CA ASP A 222 -5.75 -11.71 27.00
C ASP A 222 -6.07 -10.78 25.80
N THR A 223 -6.77 -11.32 24.82
CA THR A 223 -7.22 -10.61 23.63
C THR A 223 -8.67 -10.93 23.29
N LYS A 224 -9.41 -9.89 22.87
CA LYS A 224 -10.77 -10.03 22.36
C LYS A 224 -10.84 -10.38 20.87
N LYS A 225 -9.69 -10.49 20.20
CA LYS A 225 -9.57 -10.71 18.75
C LYS A 225 -8.49 -11.75 18.40
N PRO A 226 -8.59 -13.00 18.89
CA PRO A 226 -7.60 -14.05 18.59
C PRO A 226 -7.48 -14.31 17.08
N GLY A 227 -8.59 -14.27 16.35
CA GLY A 227 -8.61 -14.42 14.89
C GLY A 227 -7.77 -13.37 14.17
N TYR A 228 -7.80 -12.12 14.61
CA TYR A 228 -6.99 -11.04 14.05
C TYR A 228 -5.49 -11.33 14.14
N PHE A 229 -4.99 -11.77 15.28
CA PHE A 229 -3.57 -12.10 15.47
C PHE A 229 -3.17 -13.38 14.72
N ARG A 230 -4.08 -14.35 14.59
CA ARG A 230 -3.87 -15.53 13.75
C ARG A 230 -3.68 -15.14 12.28
N GLU A 231 -4.51 -14.25 11.75
CA GLU A 231 -4.37 -13.77 10.38
C GLU A 231 -3.06 -13.00 10.16
N ILE A 232 -2.59 -12.26 11.16
CA ILE A 232 -1.26 -11.61 11.12
C ILE A 232 -0.14 -12.67 11.03
N THR A 233 -0.22 -13.75 11.80
CA THR A 233 0.76 -14.84 11.70
C THR A 233 0.70 -15.54 10.33
N LEU A 234 -0.49 -15.74 9.77
CA LEU A 234 -0.65 -16.33 8.45
C LEU A 234 -0.02 -15.43 7.35
N LEU A 235 -0.28 -14.12 7.40
CA LEU A 235 0.32 -13.21 6.41
C LEU A 235 1.84 -13.12 6.57
N ASP A 236 2.37 -13.18 7.79
CA ASP A 236 3.81 -13.23 8.06
C ASP A 236 4.46 -14.46 7.42
N GLN A 237 3.83 -15.63 7.53
CA GLN A 237 4.28 -16.84 6.84
C GLN A 237 4.32 -16.65 5.31
N GLN A 238 3.34 -15.93 4.74
CA GLN A 238 3.34 -15.66 3.30
C GLN A 238 4.47 -14.70 2.90
N VAL A 239 4.80 -13.72 3.73
CA VAL A 239 5.97 -12.86 3.55
C VAL A 239 7.25 -13.71 3.53
N GLY A 240 7.39 -14.67 4.46
CA GLY A 240 8.50 -15.63 4.48
C GLY A 240 8.60 -16.46 3.21
N ARG A 241 7.48 -17.00 2.72
CA ARG A 241 7.42 -17.74 1.44
C ARG A 241 7.90 -16.89 0.27
N LEU A 242 7.46 -15.64 0.20
CA LEU A 242 7.88 -14.71 -0.86
C LEU A 242 9.38 -14.44 -0.80
N GLN A 243 9.95 -14.17 0.38
CA GLN A 243 11.39 -13.95 0.55
C GLN A 243 12.22 -15.18 0.12
N GLN A 244 11.75 -16.38 0.44
CA GLN A 244 12.38 -17.62 0.00
C GLN A 244 12.30 -17.75 -1.52
N THR A 245 11.13 -17.50 -2.12
CA THR A 245 10.95 -17.52 -3.57
C THR A 245 11.90 -16.56 -4.30
N LEU A 246 12.01 -15.31 -3.85
CA LEU A 246 12.95 -14.34 -4.43
C LEU A 246 14.40 -14.83 -4.36
N THR A 247 14.74 -15.57 -3.32
CA THR A 247 16.07 -16.18 -3.12
C THR A 247 16.27 -17.34 -4.11
N ASP A 248 15.31 -18.25 -4.20
CA ASP A 248 15.37 -19.44 -5.05
C ASP A 248 15.42 -19.08 -6.54
N LEU A 249 14.71 -18.01 -6.92
CA LEU A 249 14.76 -17.45 -8.28
C LEU A 249 16.04 -16.64 -8.56
N GLY A 250 16.90 -16.39 -7.56
CA GLY A 250 18.15 -15.64 -7.72
C GLY A 250 17.98 -14.14 -7.94
N ILE A 251 16.76 -13.60 -7.73
CA ILE A 251 16.45 -12.18 -7.99
C ILE A 251 16.39 -11.30 -6.74
N ARG A 252 16.48 -11.89 -5.53
CA ARG A 252 16.34 -11.16 -4.25
C ARG A 252 17.25 -9.93 -4.17
N ASN A 253 18.50 -10.05 -4.63
CA ASN A 253 19.48 -8.97 -4.50
C ASN A 253 19.08 -7.72 -5.29
N ASN A 254 18.49 -7.88 -6.49
CA ASN A 254 17.99 -6.77 -7.32
C ASN A 254 16.46 -6.64 -7.27
N THR A 255 15.85 -6.92 -6.12
CA THR A 255 14.43 -6.71 -5.88
C THR A 255 14.25 -5.67 -4.76
N LEU A 256 13.51 -4.61 -5.06
CA LEU A 256 12.93 -3.74 -4.05
C LEU A 256 11.67 -4.42 -3.53
N PHE A 257 11.71 -4.89 -2.29
CA PHE A 257 10.60 -5.49 -1.59
C PHE A 257 10.12 -4.57 -0.48
N LEU A 258 8.87 -4.11 -0.53
CA LEU A 258 8.23 -3.31 0.51
C LEU A 258 7.07 -4.07 1.11
N TYR A 259 7.00 -4.09 2.44
CA TYR A 259 5.83 -4.46 3.22
C TYR A 259 5.27 -3.23 3.95
N CYS A 260 3.94 -3.05 3.93
CA CYS A 260 3.23 -2.04 4.74
C CYS A 260 1.78 -2.45 5.01
N SER A 261 0.97 -1.57 5.61
CA SER A 261 -0.48 -1.72 5.74
C SER A 261 -1.23 -0.52 5.16
N ASP A 262 -2.51 -0.70 4.85
CA ASP A 262 -3.37 0.33 4.25
C ASP A 262 -4.01 1.28 5.27
N ASN A 263 -4.14 0.89 6.51
CA ASN A 263 -4.56 1.73 7.64
C ASN A 263 -4.21 1.07 8.98
N GLY A 264 -4.39 1.80 10.07
CA GLY A 264 -4.13 1.28 11.41
C GLY A 264 -4.99 0.07 11.77
N GLY A 265 -4.55 -0.67 12.78
CA GLY A 265 -5.11 -1.95 13.18
C GLY A 265 -6.49 -1.88 13.84
N LEU A 266 -7.03 -3.05 14.17
CA LEU A 266 -8.35 -3.20 14.78
C LEU A 266 -8.32 -3.17 16.31
N VAL A 267 -7.15 -3.35 16.92
CA VAL A 267 -6.95 -3.39 18.38
C VAL A 267 -6.34 -2.07 18.84
N PRO A 268 -7.08 -1.20 19.59
CA PRO A 268 -6.55 0.11 20.00
C PRO A 268 -5.28 0.04 20.85
N ALA A 269 -5.13 -1.01 21.66
CA ALA A 269 -3.99 -1.17 22.57
C ALA A 269 -2.65 -1.37 21.83
N SER A 270 -2.69 -1.94 20.64
CA SER A 270 -1.51 -2.26 19.82
C SER A 270 -1.48 -1.53 18.47
N SER A 271 -2.42 -0.62 18.20
CA SER A 271 -2.44 0.14 16.94
C SER A 271 -1.27 1.13 16.78
N GLY A 272 -0.48 1.35 17.83
CA GLY A 272 0.72 2.20 17.77
C GLY A 272 0.48 3.68 18.04
N GLY A 273 -0.69 4.05 18.58
CA GLY A 273 -1.05 5.41 18.93
C GLY A 273 -2.51 5.53 19.40
N ARG A 274 -3.00 6.77 19.55
CA ARG A 274 -4.39 7.04 19.94
C ARG A 274 -5.36 6.49 18.89
N ALA A 275 -6.43 5.83 19.34
CA ALA A 275 -7.51 5.26 18.55
C ALA A 275 -7.07 4.05 17.68
N LYS A 276 -7.71 3.83 16.53
CA LYS A 276 -7.51 2.70 15.60
C LYS A 276 -8.05 3.04 14.21
N LYS A 277 -8.14 2.06 13.30
CA LYS A 277 -8.81 2.17 11.99
C LYS A 277 -10.04 3.10 12.05
N GLY A 278 -10.20 3.95 11.04
CA GLY A 278 -11.27 4.94 10.94
C GLY A 278 -10.96 6.27 11.62
N SER A 279 -9.79 6.43 12.25
CA SER A 279 -9.38 7.65 12.96
C SER A 279 -8.17 8.32 12.33
N ILE A 280 -8.16 9.67 12.29
CA ILE A 280 -7.01 10.49 11.84
C ILE A 280 -5.91 10.60 12.91
N TYR A 281 -6.11 10.10 14.13
CA TYR A 281 -5.07 9.99 15.14
C TYR A 281 -4.04 8.91 14.79
N GLU A 282 -2.90 8.91 15.50
CA GLU A 282 -1.76 8.02 15.19
C GLU A 282 -2.17 6.56 15.05
N GLY A 283 -3.02 6.02 15.93
CA GLY A 283 -3.45 4.62 15.87
C GLY A 283 -4.30 4.24 14.65
N GLY A 284 -4.86 5.20 13.92
CA GLY A 284 -5.58 4.93 12.67
C GLY A 284 -4.75 5.17 11.41
N LEU A 285 -3.63 5.91 11.52
CA LEU A 285 -2.80 6.27 10.37
C LEU A 285 -1.42 5.62 10.38
N ARG A 286 -0.79 5.47 11.55
CA ARG A 286 0.56 4.89 11.64
C ARG A 286 0.51 3.38 11.41
N VAL A 287 1.34 2.90 10.49
CA VAL A 287 1.35 1.49 10.06
C VAL A 287 2.79 0.95 10.01
N PRO A 288 2.98 -0.38 10.11
CA PRO A 288 4.29 -0.98 9.90
C PRO A 288 4.75 -0.73 8.46
N ALA A 289 6.04 -0.45 8.27
CA ALA A 289 6.63 -0.37 6.94
C ALA A 289 8.11 -0.75 6.97
N ILE A 290 8.47 -1.73 6.14
CA ILE A 290 9.82 -2.25 6.01
C ILE A 290 10.15 -2.37 4.52
N LEU A 291 11.32 -1.86 4.12
CA LEU A 291 11.82 -1.94 2.75
C LEU A 291 13.13 -2.70 2.71
N GLN A 292 13.24 -3.69 1.84
CA GLN A 292 14.49 -4.37 1.51
C GLN A 292 14.85 -4.12 0.04
N TRP A 293 16.10 -3.83 -0.21
CA TRP A 293 16.73 -3.87 -1.53
C TRP A 293 18.22 -4.11 -1.31
N PRO A 294 18.65 -5.36 -1.16
CA PRO A 294 19.99 -5.69 -0.69
C PRO A 294 21.12 -5.09 -1.53
N ALA A 295 20.94 -4.99 -2.85
CA ALA A 295 21.95 -4.35 -3.74
C ALA A 295 22.13 -2.84 -3.46
N LYS A 296 21.18 -2.17 -2.79
CA LYS A 296 21.20 -0.71 -2.68
C LYS A 296 21.14 -0.18 -1.26
N TYR A 297 20.39 -0.81 -0.39
CA TYR A 297 20.16 -0.32 0.97
C TYR A 297 20.56 -1.35 2.04
N GLN A 298 21.27 -0.89 3.04
CA GLN A 298 21.60 -1.65 4.23
C GLN A 298 20.53 -1.44 5.31
N ALA A 299 20.49 -2.35 6.27
CA ALA A 299 19.59 -2.27 7.43
C ALA A 299 19.76 -0.95 8.18
N LYS A 300 18.65 -0.28 8.47
CA LYS A 300 18.60 0.93 9.29
C LYS A 300 17.20 1.32 9.71
N GLN A 301 17.13 2.20 10.71
CA GLN A 301 15.91 2.88 11.14
C GLN A 301 15.80 4.25 10.46
N VAL A 302 14.61 4.63 10.02
CA VAL A 302 14.28 5.93 9.43
C VAL A 302 13.26 6.64 10.32
N GLU A 303 13.67 7.77 10.90
CA GLU A 303 12.83 8.60 11.78
C GLU A 303 12.07 9.69 11.05
N THR A 304 12.53 10.08 9.86
CA THR A 304 11.81 11.05 9.03
C THR A 304 10.46 10.43 8.62
N PRO A 305 9.34 11.10 8.88
CA PRO A 305 8.03 10.57 8.50
C PRO A 305 7.93 10.31 7.00
N ALA A 306 7.24 9.23 6.66
CA ALA A 306 6.87 8.89 5.30
C ALA A 306 5.42 8.42 5.28
N PHE A 307 4.78 8.38 4.12
CA PHE A 307 3.42 7.85 3.99
C PHE A 307 3.19 7.18 2.63
N THR A 308 2.09 6.49 2.47
CA THR A 308 1.82 5.67 1.28
C THR A 308 1.84 6.45 -0.03
N ALA A 309 1.50 7.75 -0.02
CA ALA A 309 1.60 8.60 -1.19
C ALA A 309 3.04 8.83 -1.68
N ASP A 310 4.04 8.71 -0.81
CA ASP A 310 5.46 8.87 -1.19
C ASP A 310 5.95 7.72 -2.09
N LEU A 311 5.27 6.57 -2.07
CA LEU A 311 5.69 5.41 -2.84
C LEU A 311 5.59 5.65 -4.34
N TYR A 312 4.58 6.37 -4.80
CA TYR A 312 4.42 6.69 -6.21
C TYR A 312 5.63 7.46 -6.76
N PRO A 313 5.98 8.68 -6.31
CA PRO A 313 7.13 9.40 -6.86
C PRO A 313 8.45 8.66 -6.63
N THR A 314 8.59 7.92 -5.52
CA THR A 314 9.80 7.12 -5.24
C THR A 314 9.99 6.01 -6.28
N LEU A 315 8.94 5.25 -6.57
CA LEU A 315 9.02 4.10 -7.48
C LEU A 315 9.04 4.53 -8.95
N ILE A 316 8.37 5.63 -9.31
CA ILE A 316 8.49 6.25 -10.63
C ILE A 316 9.96 6.63 -10.90
N ALA A 317 10.62 7.26 -9.94
CA ALA A 317 12.04 7.63 -10.06
C ALA A 317 12.95 6.39 -10.15
N ILE A 318 12.74 5.37 -9.30
CA ILE A 318 13.51 4.11 -9.31
C ILE A 318 13.30 3.35 -10.62
N GLY A 319 12.07 3.26 -11.09
CA GLY A 319 11.71 2.59 -12.34
C GLY A 319 12.07 3.38 -13.58
N ARG A 320 12.55 4.63 -13.45
CA ARG A 320 12.84 5.57 -14.54
C ARG A 320 11.64 5.77 -15.46
N ALA A 321 10.47 5.76 -14.88
CA ALA A 321 9.23 6.01 -15.61
C ALA A 321 9.06 7.50 -15.87
N ASN A 322 8.50 7.84 -17.02
CA ASN A 322 8.12 9.20 -17.39
C ASN A 322 6.61 9.35 -17.34
N VAL A 323 6.13 10.42 -16.72
CA VAL A 323 4.71 10.79 -16.69
C VAL A 323 4.58 12.20 -17.24
N GLU A 324 4.09 12.31 -18.48
CA GLU A 324 4.08 13.57 -19.22
C GLU A 324 3.22 14.66 -18.57
N HIS A 325 2.08 14.31 -18.03
CA HIS A 325 1.12 15.25 -17.42
C HIS A 325 0.81 14.86 -15.99
N GLN A 326 1.82 14.99 -15.11
CA GLN A 326 1.68 14.64 -13.72
C GLN A 326 0.87 15.70 -12.96
N PRO A 327 -0.37 15.37 -12.50
CA PRO A 327 -1.09 16.24 -11.58
C PRO A 327 -0.34 16.44 -10.26
N PRO A 328 -0.67 17.47 -9.46
CA PRO A 328 0.01 17.75 -8.19
C PRO A 328 0.06 16.51 -7.28
N LEU A 329 1.26 16.13 -6.85
CA LEU A 329 1.49 15.05 -5.90
C LEU A 329 1.44 15.57 -4.45
N ASP A 330 0.97 14.74 -3.52
CA ASP A 330 1.08 14.97 -2.08
C ASP A 330 2.31 14.23 -1.51
N GLY A 331 2.78 13.18 -2.20
CA GLY A 331 3.98 12.42 -1.88
C GLY A 331 5.28 13.07 -2.36
N ILE A 332 6.39 12.63 -1.78
CA ILE A 332 7.78 12.99 -2.18
C ILE A 332 8.59 11.73 -2.50
N ASP A 333 9.64 11.89 -3.29
CA ASP A 333 10.63 10.82 -3.46
C ASP A 333 11.41 10.60 -2.15
N LEU A 334 11.41 9.36 -1.67
CA LEU A 334 12.04 8.93 -0.44
C LEU A 334 13.53 8.56 -0.59
N ALA A 335 14.10 8.56 -1.79
CA ALA A 335 15.48 8.11 -2.00
C ALA A 335 16.49 8.86 -1.11
N ASP A 336 16.35 10.17 -0.97
CA ASP A 336 17.21 10.99 -0.11
C ASP A 336 16.91 10.78 1.39
N VAL A 337 15.68 10.48 1.76
CA VAL A 337 15.28 10.12 3.13
C VAL A 337 15.88 8.75 3.49
N ILE A 338 15.72 7.77 2.62
CA ILE A 338 16.28 6.44 2.79
C ILE A 338 17.81 6.48 2.83
N SER A 339 18.48 7.25 1.99
CA SER A 339 19.94 7.38 2.02
C SER A 339 20.48 8.20 3.20
N GLY A 340 19.61 8.90 3.95
CA GLY A 340 19.99 9.78 5.06
C GLY A 340 20.51 11.15 4.63
N LYS A 341 20.41 11.50 3.35
CA LYS A 341 20.76 12.84 2.84
C LYS A 341 19.73 13.90 3.23
N ARG A 342 18.50 13.49 3.49
CA ARG A 342 17.40 14.34 3.92
C ARG A 342 16.78 13.80 5.21
N ASN A 343 16.63 14.64 6.21
CA ASN A 343 16.02 14.33 7.49
C ASN A 343 14.75 15.18 7.78
N THR A 344 14.30 15.93 6.78
CA THR A 344 13.09 16.76 6.88
C THR A 344 12.22 16.57 5.65
N ARG A 345 10.94 16.92 5.76
CA ARG A 345 9.99 16.89 4.65
C ARG A 345 8.96 18.00 4.75
N PRO A 346 8.24 18.33 3.66
CA PRO A 346 7.02 19.13 3.72
C PRO A 346 5.97 18.48 4.61
N GLY A 347 5.05 19.28 5.13
CA GLY A 347 3.92 18.75 5.92
C GLY A 347 3.06 17.77 5.11
N MET A 348 2.49 16.78 5.80
CA MET A 348 1.55 15.79 5.26
C MET A 348 0.13 16.14 5.68
N GLY A 349 -0.78 16.19 4.72
CA GLY A 349 -2.20 16.39 4.96
C GLY A 349 -2.96 15.05 5.04
N PHE A 350 -3.85 14.96 6.03
CA PHE A 350 -4.78 13.84 6.19
C PHE A 350 -6.19 14.38 6.32
N TRP A 351 -7.17 13.72 5.71
CA TRP A 351 -8.56 14.18 5.75
C TRP A 351 -9.54 13.04 5.56
N HIS A 352 -10.53 12.94 6.46
CA HIS A 352 -11.56 11.90 6.44
C HIS A 352 -12.90 12.43 6.99
N GLY A 353 -14.00 11.69 6.70
CA GLY A 353 -15.33 12.02 7.22
C GLY A 353 -16.07 13.08 6.41
N PHE A 354 -15.66 13.33 5.16
CA PHE A 354 -16.37 14.23 4.25
C PHE A 354 -17.58 13.56 3.57
N ARG A 355 -17.42 12.29 3.18
CA ARG A 355 -18.48 11.47 2.59
C ARG A 355 -18.57 10.12 3.28
N ASP A 356 -19.77 9.56 3.30
CA ASP A 356 -20.03 8.23 3.79
C ASP A 356 -19.41 7.16 2.88
N GLY A 357 -19.01 6.06 3.48
CA GLY A 357 -18.58 4.86 2.77
C GLY A 357 -19.75 4.12 2.17
N GLN A 358 -19.48 3.33 1.14
CA GLN A 358 -20.46 2.49 0.44
C GLN A 358 -20.06 1.03 0.56
N GLY A 359 -20.93 0.21 1.14
CA GLY A 359 -20.68 -1.22 1.29
C GLY A 359 -20.48 -1.90 -0.07
N THR A 360 -19.46 -2.76 -0.13
CA THR A 360 -19.14 -3.57 -1.32
C THR A 360 -18.90 -5.01 -0.87
N TRP A 361 -19.83 -5.90 -1.18
CA TRP A 361 -19.78 -7.31 -0.83
C TRP A 361 -19.13 -8.10 -1.98
N SER A 362 -17.80 -8.26 -1.92
CA SER A 362 -16.98 -8.83 -2.99
C SER A 362 -17.51 -10.16 -3.49
N ASP A 363 -17.55 -11.16 -2.63
CA ASP A 363 -17.93 -12.53 -3.01
C ASP A 363 -19.33 -12.63 -3.56
N ARG A 364 -20.30 -11.93 -2.95
CA ARG A 364 -21.67 -11.92 -3.42
C ARG A 364 -21.78 -11.35 -4.85
N ILE A 365 -21.05 -10.28 -5.14
CA ILE A 365 -21.08 -9.62 -6.45
C ILE A 365 -20.37 -10.47 -7.48
N ILE A 366 -19.16 -10.95 -7.18
CA ILE A 366 -18.35 -11.73 -8.13
C ILE A 366 -19.02 -13.10 -8.40
N LYS A 367 -19.61 -13.73 -7.37
CA LYS A 367 -20.40 -14.96 -7.55
C LYS A 367 -21.56 -14.76 -8.53
N ALA A 368 -22.32 -13.68 -8.38
CA ALA A 368 -23.42 -13.37 -9.29
C ALA A 368 -22.95 -13.11 -10.73
N LEU A 369 -21.80 -12.45 -10.89
CA LEU A 369 -21.15 -12.23 -12.19
C LEU A 369 -20.70 -13.57 -12.81
N MET A 370 -20.08 -14.46 -12.04
CA MET A 370 -19.67 -15.79 -12.46
C MET A 370 -20.87 -16.65 -12.89
N GLU A 371 -21.93 -16.67 -12.10
CA GLU A 371 -23.15 -17.44 -12.43
C GLU A 371 -23.82 -16.93 -13.71
N ALA A 372 -23.83 -15.61 -13.92
CA ALA A 372 -24.35 -15.00 -15.14
C ALA A 372 -23.48 -15.34 -16.36
N GLU A 373 -22.14 -15.25 -16.24
CA GLU A 373 -21.18 -15.62 -17.30
C GLU A 373 -21.38 -17.10 -17.71
N MET A 374 -21.42 -18.01 -16.74
CA MET A 374 -21.62 -19.44 -16.99
C MET A 374 -22.95 -19.77 -17.66
N ALA A 375 -24.00 -19.02 -17.35
CA ALA A 375 -25.33 -19.21 -17.92
C ALA A 375 -25.56 -18.46 -19.24
N GLY A 376 -24.59 -17.66 -19.70
CA GLY A 376 -24.74 -16.77 -20.87
C GLY A 376 -25.76 -15.65 -20.66
N ASN A 377 -26.00 -15.27 -19.40
CA ASN A 377 -26.95 -14.23 -19.03
C ASN A 377 -26.29 -12.83 -19.06
N PRO A 378 -27.09 -11.75 -19.20
CA PRO A 378 -26.59 -10.39 -19.08
C PRO A 378 -25.91 -10.15 -17.73
N ASN A 379 -24.94 -9.22 -17.73
CA ASN A 379 -24.26 -8.77 -16.53
C ASN A 379 -25.26 -8.28 -15.46
N PRO A 380 -25.29 -8.89 -14.26
CA PRO A 380 -26.21 -8.47 -13.18
C PRO A 380 -25.82 -7.18 -12.47
N HIS A 381 -24.61 -6.65 -12.72
CA HIS A 381 -24.05 -5.45 -12.08
C HIS A 381 -23.44 -4.46 -13.08
N PRO A 382 -24.16 -4.03 -14.13
CA PRO A 382 -23.65 -3.10 -15.15
C PRO A 382 -23.34 -1.72 -14.56
N GLU A 383 -24.02 -1.31 -13.49
CA GLU A 383 -23.80 -0.04 -12.78
C GLU A 383 -22.40 0.07 -12.17
N ARG A 384 -21.71 -1.07 -11.98
CA ARG A 384 -20.36 -1.13 -11.41
C ARG A 384 -19.24 -1.01 -12.44
N ILE A 385 -19.53 -0.95 -13.72
CA ILE A 385 -18.52 -0.75 -14.78
C ILE A 385 -17.95 0.67 -14.69
N LEU A 386 -18.82 1.67 -14.57
CA LEU A 386 -18.47 3.09 -14.59
C LEU A 386 -18.92 3.83 -13.32
N LYS A 387 -19.04 3.13 -12.20
CA LYS A 387 -19.49 3.73 -10.94
C LYS A 387 -18.69 4.97 -10.60
N ASN A 388 -19.35 6.07 -10.35
CA ASN A 388 -18.82 7.40 -9.95
C ASN A 388 -17.59 7.94 -10.72
N VAL A 389 -17.08 7.27 -11.75
CA VAL A 389 -15.82 7.66 -12.44
C VAL A 389 -15.91 9.01 -13.15
N ASN A 390 -17.10 9.40 -13.58
CA ASN A 390 -17.39 10.67 -14.26
C ASN A 390 -17.99 11.72 -13.31
N GLU A 391 -17.98 11.47 -11.99
CA GLU A 391 -18.49 12.43 -11.02
C GLU A 391 -17.43 13.48 -10.71
N PHE A 392 -17.74 14.73 -11.05
CA PHE A 392 -16.94 15.90 -10.71
C PHE A 392 -17.80 16.83 -9.85
N PRO A 393 -17.66 16.83 -8.54
CA PRO A 393 -18.43 17.70 -7.67
C PRO A 393 -18.09 19.16 -7.96
N LYS A 394 -19.11 20.04 -8.02
CA LYS A 394 -18.87 21.46 -8.22
C LYS A 394 -18.16 22.05 -7.01
N LEU A 395 -17.09 22.80 -7.24
CA LEU A 395 -16.24 23.36 -6.19
C LEU A 395 -17.03 24.23 -5.19
N GLU A 396 -18.03 24.98 -5.66
CA GLU A 396 -18.93 25.82 -4.85
C GLU A 396 -19.77 25.03 -3.82
N ASN A 397 -19.97 23.71 -4.07
CA ASN A 397 -20.71 22.80 -3.20
C ASN A 397 -19.80 21.99 -2.26
N LEU A 398 -18.49 22.26 -2.28
CA LEU A 398 -17.51 21.59 -1.46
C LEU A 398 -17.07 22.48 -0.30
N ASP A 399 -16.95 21.87 0.87
CA ASP A 399 -16.45 22.51 2.07
C ASP A 399 -15.39 21.63 2.75
N SER A 400 -14.81 22.09 3.84
CA SER A 400 -13.77 21.39 4.58
C SER A 400 -14.29 20.68 5.83
N ARG A 401 -15.52 20.12 5.77
CA ARG A 401 -16.08 19.34 6.88
C ARG A 401 -15.28 18.08 7.18
N GLY A 402 -15.60 17.47 8.34
CA GLY A 402 -14.97 16.25 8.79
C GLY A 402 -13.73 16.47 9.66
N HIS A 403 -12.91 15.44 9.79
CA HIS A 403 -11.68 15.47 10.56
C HIS A 403 -10.48 15.53 9.61
N ALA A 404 -9.66 16.57 9.74
CA ALA A 404 -8.43 16.73 9.00
C ALA A 404 -7.24 16.95 9.95
N ALA A 405 -6.03 16.60 9.49
CA ALA A 405 -4.80 16.88 10.22
C ALA A 405 -3.68 17.34 9.28
N TRP A 406 -2.79 18.16 9.83
CA TRP A 406 -1.54 18.58 9.20
C TRP A 406 -0.36 18.14 10.05
N ASN A 407 0.40 17.18 9.56
CA ASN A 407 1.60 16.70 10.22
C ASN A 407 2.82 17.43 9.65
N ALA A 408 3.26 18.46 10.35
CA ALA A 408 4.51 19.19 10.13
C ALA A 408 5.52 18.75 11.20
N TRP A 409 6.05 17.56 11.05
CA TRP A 409 6.89 16.87 12.01
C TRP A 409 7.86 17.80 12.77
N PRO A 410 7.94 17.74 14.10
CA PRO A 410 7.25 16.78 14.99
C PRO A 410 5.85 17.22 15.45
N TRP A 411 5.28 18.24 14.86
CA TRP A 411 3.98 18.82 15.26
C TRP A 411 2.86 18.30 14.36
N LYS A 412 1.75 17.91 15.01
CA LYS A 412 0.52 17.52 14.32
C LYS A 412 -0.65 18.36 14.83
N LEU A 413 -1.29 19.07 13.91
CA LEU A 413 -2.50 19.83 14.16
C LEU A 413 -3.69 19.07 13.62
N HIS A 414 -4.70 18.85 14.43
CA HIS A 414 -6.01 18.37 14.03
C HIS A 414 -6.99 19.52 13.89
N ARG A 415 -7.82 19.47 12.87
CA ARG A 415 -9.01 20.28 12.64
C ARG A 415 -10.21 19.37 12.63
N ILE A 416 -11.08 19.47 13.65
CA ILE A 416 -12.24 18.62 13.83
C ILE A 416 -13.48 19.50 13.65
N GLU A 417 -14.22 19.26 12.58
CA GLU A 417 -15.49 19.95 12.33
C GLU A 417 -16.65 19.02 12.70
N LYS A 418 -17.56 19.52 13.53
CA LYS A 418 -18.82 18.87 13.87
C LYS A 418 -19.92 19.91 13.92
N GLN A 419 -20.97 19.73 13.12
CA GLN A 419 -22.16 20.60 13.11
C GLN A 419 -21.84 22.08 12.90
N GLY A 420 -20.87 22.37 12.03
CA GLY A 420 -20.43 23.73 11.72
C GLY A 420 -19.46 24.35 12.73
N GLN A 421 -19.15 23.67 13.83
CA GLN A 421 -18.16 24.10 14.81
C GLN A 421 -16.80 23.45 14.54
N VAL A 422 -15.75 24.27 14.53
CA VAL A 422 -14.38 23.82 14.33
C VAL A 422 -13.63 23.85 15.65
N LYS A 423 -13.04 22.72 16.03
CA LYS A 423 -12.10 22.58 17.13
C LYS A 423 -10.73 22.25 16.58
N TYR A 424 -9.68 22.87 17.15
CA TYR A 424 -8.29 22.49 16.89
C TYR A 424 -7.71 21.74 18.10
N GLU A 425 -6.86 20.75 17.83
CA GLU A 425 -6.02 20.06 18.79
C GLU A 425 -4.59 20.05 18.25
N LEU A 426 -3.58 20.28 19.11
CA LEU A 426 -2.16 20.35 18.72
C LEU A 426 -1.34 19.40 19.57
N TYR A 427 -0.52 18.57 18.92
CA TYR A 427 0.32 17.58 19.60
C TYR A 427 1.78 17.65 19.12
N HIS A 428 2.71 17.35 20.03
CA HIS A 428 4.13 17.17 19.73
C HIS A 428 4.47 15.68 19.77
N LEU A 429 4.51 15.01 18.61
CA LEU A 429 4.52 13.56 18.49
C LEU A 429 5.79 12.84 18.97
N ILE A 430 6.90 13.58 19.27
CA ILE A 430 8.06 12.99 19.91
C ILE A 430 7.80 12.81 21.42
N ASP A 431 7.25 13.82 22.07
CA ASP A 431 7.00 13.82 23.51
C ASP A 431 5.68 13.17 23.88
N ASP A 432 4.71 13.20 22.94
CA ASP A 432 3.35 12.68 23.12
C ASP A 432 2.89 11.87 21.87
N PRO A 433 3.47 10.69 21.63
CA PRO A 433 3.08 9.84 20.50
C PRO A 433 1.66 9.29 20.62
N MET A 434 1.04 9.38 21.80
CA MET A 434 -0.35 8.94 22.05
C MET A 434 -1.37 10.06 21.86
N GLU A 435 -0.95 11.27 21.49
CA GLU A 435 -1.85 12.43 21.29
C GLU A 435 -2.80 12.65 22.50
N ALA A 436 -2.24 12.55 23.71
CA ALA A 436 -3.00 12.61 24.96
C ALA A 436 -3.12 14.04 25.50
N ASN A 437 -2.11 14.90 25.25
CA ASN A 437 -1.99 16.24 25.84
C ASN A 437 -2.14 17.32 24.77
N ASP A 438 -3.35 17.87 24.63
CA ASP A 438 -3.65 18.95 23.69
C ASP A 438 -2.97 20.28 24.09
N LEU A 439 -2.05 20.73 23.25
CA LEU A 439 -1.28 21.98 23.41
C LEU A 439 -1.91 23.17 22.67
N SER A 440 -3.10 23.04 22.10
CA SER A 440 -3.70 24.07 21.23
C SER A 440 -3.92 25.40 21.92
N GLN A 441 -4.21 25.40 23.22
CA GLN A 441 -4.40 26.61 24.02
C GLN A 441 -3.06 27.25 24.50
N GLN A 442 -1.99 26.44 24.50
CA GLN A 442 -0.66 26.87 25.02
C GLN A 442 0.21 27.45 23.90
N ASP A 443 0.04 27.04 22.64
CA ASP A 443 0.80 27.49 21.46
C ASP A 443 -0.11 27.99 20.32
N SER A 444 -0.92 29.00 20.60
CA SER A 444 -1.82 29.61 19.61
C SER A 444 -1.12 30.15 18.35
N PRO A 445 0.12 30.68 18.38
CA PRO A 445 0.84 31.06 17.15
C PRO A 445 1.10 29.86 16.22
N ARG A 446 1.49 28.71 16.77
CA ARG A 446 1.71 27.48 16.01
C ARG A 446 0.42 26.93 15.44
N VAL A 447 -0.66 26.91 16.24
CA VAL A 447 -2.00 26.53 15.76
C VAL A 447 -2.38 27.34 14.52
N ARG A 448 -2.27 28.67 14.57
CA ARG A 448 -2.58 29.54 13.41
C ARG A 448 -1.73 29.21 12.19
N LYS A 449 -0.41 29.05 12.37
CA LYS A 449 0.51 28.71 11.27
C LYS A 449 0.14 27.40 10.60
N LEU A 450 -0.10 26.35 11.38
CA LEU A 450 -0.42 25.03 10.85
C LEU A 450 -1.84 24.96 10.28
N ALA A 451 -2.81 25.69 10.87
CA ALA A 451 -4.17 25.80 10.35
C ALA A 451 -4.18 26.47 8.96
N THR A 452 -3.41 27.54 8.76
CA THR A 452 -3.26 28.18 7.44
C THR A 452 -2.70 27.22 6.40
N ALA A 453 -1.69 26.42 6.77
CA ALA A 453 -1.12 25.42 5.85
C ALA A 453 -2.12 24.29 5.52
N LEU A 454 -2.84 23.79 6.54
CA LEU A 454 -3.89 22.78 6.36
C LEU A 454 -5.01 23.29 5.46
N GLU A 455 -5.48 24.51 5.69
CA GLU A 455 -6.55 25.11 4.88
C GLU A 455 -6.13 25.29 3.41
N ALA A 456 -4.94 25.83 3.17
CA ALA A 456 -4.40 25.97 1.82
C ALA A 456 -4.30 24.62 1.10
N TRP A 457 -3.85 23.57 1.79
CA TRP A 457 -3.81 22.21 1.27
C TRP A 457 -5.22 21.67 0.99
N GLN A 458 -6.18 21.81 1.92
CA GLN A 458 -7.57 21.39 1.71
C GLN A 458 -8.20 22.07 0.50
N GLN A 459 -7.98 23.36 0.30
CA GLN A 459 -8.46 24.09 -0.89
C GLN A 459 -7.85 23.54 -2.18
N SER A 460 -6.57 23.19 -2.17
CA SER A 460 -5.93 22.52 -3.31
C SER A 460 -6.56 21.14 -3.60
N VAL A 461 -6.85 20.34 -2.54
CA VAL A 461 -7.51 19.04 -2.66
C VAL A 461 -8.91 19.19 -3.26
N LEU A 462 -9.70 20.17 -2.80
CA LEU A 462 -11.04 20.43 -3.31
C LEU A 462 -11.04 20.83 -4.79
N LYS A 463 -10.08 21.65 -5.21
CA LYS A 463 -9.89 22.01 -6.64
C LYS A 463 -9.59 20.77 -7.49
N SER A 464 -8.67 19.91 -7.06
CA SER A 464 -8.39 18.64 -7.73
C SER A 464 -9.64 17.75 -7.82
N TRP A 465 -10.38 17.63 -6.72
CA TRP A 465 -11.59 16.80 -6.67
C TRP A 465 -12.68 17.29 -7.62
N SER A 466 -12.82 18.61 -7.81
CA SER A 466 -13.74 19.18 -8.80
C SER A 466 -13.29 18.99 -10.27
N GLY A 467 -12.13 18.36 -10.51
CA GLY A 467 -11.63 18.04 -11.86
C GLY A 467 -10.69 19.07 -12.46
N ALA A 468 -10.29 20.10 -11.72
CA ALA A 468 -9.44 21.18 -12.24
C ALA A 468 -8.06 20.69 -12.76
N ASP A 469 -7.57 19.54 -12.30
CA ASP A 469 -6.29 18.99 -12.73
C ASP A 469 -6.34 18.34 -14.13
N TYR A 470 -7.53 18.07 -14.66
CA TYR A 470 -7.72 17.36 -15.95
C TYR A 470 -8.21 18.30 -17.06
N SER A 471 -8.47 19.57 -16.75
CA SER A 471 -8.89 20.57 -17.73
C SER A 471 -7.65 21.10 -18.48
N LYS A 472 -7.33 20.48 -19.61
CA LYS A 472 -6.46 21.07 -20.64
C LYS A 472 -6.93 20.69 -22.04
#